data_9e04791b3146833a947e32093a76efac
#
_entry.id   9e04791b3146833a947e32093a76efac
#
_cell.length_a   1.000
_cell.length_b   1.000
_cell.length_c   1.000
_cell.angle_alpha   90.00
_cell.angle_beta   90.00
_cell.angle_gamma   90.00
#
_symmetry.space_group_name_H-M   'P 1'
#
loop_
_entity.id
_entity.type
_entity.pdbx_description
1 polymer ?
#
loop_
_entity_poly.entity_id
_entity_poly.type
_entity_poly.pdbx_seq_one_letter_code
_entity_poly.pdbx_strand_id
1 'polypeptide(L)'
;MPTHTDSDSLRENLRKNIITLVQKMDFSVSTKLPSENWLAAKFDVSRSTIRAVLAELETEGKILRRQGSGTYINTRAFLLGTTL
;
A
#
# COMPACT_ATOMS: atom_id res chain seq x y z
N MET A 1 4.52 -19.82 -21.16
CA MET A 1 4.29 -18.99 -19.98
C MET A 1 4.35 -17.53 -20.32
N PRO A 2 3.30 -16.83 -20.10
CA PRO A 2 3.30 -15.40 -20.37
C PRO A 2 4.14 -14.66 -19.35
N THR A 3 5.12 -13.94 -19.84
CA THR A 3 6.04 -13.22 -18.97
C THR A 3 5.40 -12.01 -18.31
N HIS A 4 4.40 -11.41 -18.95
CA HIS A 4 3.74 -10.26 -18.36
C HIS A 4 2.98 -10.62 -17.08
N THR A 5 2.65 -11.90 -16.92
CA THR A 5 1.97 -12.37 -15.73
C THR A 5 2.85 -12.19 -14.49
N ASP A 6 4.17 -12.26 -14.67
CA ASP A 6 5.10 -12.13 -13.56
C ASP A 6 5.01 -10.74 -12.93
N SER A 7 4.93 -9.69 -13.75
CA SER A 7 4.80 -8.33 -13.22
C SER A 7 3.47 -8.15 -12.50
N ASP A 8 2.40 -8.67 -13.07
CA ASP A 8 1.08 -8.57 -12.46
C ASP A 8 1.03 -9.33 -11.15
N SER A 9 1.62 -10.53 -11.12
CA SER A 9 1.68 -11.34 -9.92
C SER A 9 2.50 -10.64 -8.83
N LEU A 10 3.60 -10.02 -9.21
CA LEU A 10 4.45 -9.30 -8.26
C LEU A 10 3.68 -8.15 -7.63
N ARG A 11 3.00 -7.35 -8.44
CA ARG A 11 2.23 -6.23 -7.92
C ARG A 11 1.08 -6.69 -7.05
N GLU A 12 0.41 -7.76 -7.46
CA GLU A 12 -0.71 -8.30 -6.69
C GLU A 12 -0.23 -8.84 -5.35
N ASN A 13 0.88 -9.55 -5.33
CA ASN A 13 1.46 -10.04 -4.09
C ASN A 13 1.89 -8.89 -3.20
N LEU A 14 2.51 -7.87 -3.78
CA LEU A 14 2.94 -6.71 -3.02
C LEU A 14 1.73 -5.99 -2.42
N ARG A 15 0.66 -5.85 -3.20
CA ARG A 15 -0.56 -5.23 -2.72
C ARG A 15 -1.11 -5.98 -1.51
N LYS A 16 -1.16 -7.30 -1.59
CA LYS A 16 -1.61 -8.13 -0.48
C LYS A 16 -0.71 -7.97 0.74
N ASN A 17 0.59 -7.92 0.50
CA ASN A 17 1.56 -7.77 1.59
C ASN A 17 1.42 -6.43 2.28
N ILE A 18 1.18 -5.36 1.52
CA ILE A 18 0.98 -4.04 2.10
C ILE A 18 -0.32 -4.01 2.90
N ILE A 19 -1.38 -4.61 2.37
CA ILE A 19 -2.65 -4.68 3.09
C ILE A 19 -2.48 -5.46 4.39
N THR A 20 -1.75 -6.55 4.36
CA THR A 20 -1.47 -7.34 5.56
C THR A 20 -0.70 -6.50 6.58
N LEU A 21 0.28 -5.74 6.11
CA LEU A 21 1.04 -4.84 6.99
C LEU A 21 0.11 -3.83 7.65
N VAL A 22 -0.78 -3.23 6.87
CA VAL A 22 -1.73 -2.25 7.38
C VAL A 22 -2.64 -2.87 8.44
N GLN A 23 -3.09 -4.09 8.21
CA GLN A 23 -3.99 -4.75 9.15
C GLN A 23 -3.32 -5.05 10.49
N LYS A 24 -1.99 -5.07 10.51
CA LYS A 24 -1.24 -5.28 11.75
C LYS A 24 -0.86 -3.98 12.45
N MET A 25 -1.16 -2.84 11.83
CA MET A 25 -0.84 -1.55 12.43
C MET A 25 -1.84 -1.22 13.54
N ASP A 26 -1.33 -0.50 14.54
CA ASP A 26 -2.17 0.00 15.62
C ASP A 26 -2.60 1.42 15.26
N PHE A 27 -3.83 1.56 14.77
CA PHE A 27 -4.33 2.84 14.31
C PHE A 27 -4.55 3.83 15.44
N SER A 28 -4.57 3.37 16.67
CA SER A 28 -4.65 4.29 17.82
C SER A 28 -3.33 5.00 18.04
N VAL A 29 -2.24 4.44 17.52
CA VAL A 29 -0.92 5.06 17.61
C VAL A 29 -0.65 5.94 16.39
N SER A 30 -0.85 5.42 15.20
CA SER A 30 -0.59 6.17 13.97
C SER A 30 -1.30 5.51 12.80
N THR A 31 -1.73 6.35 11.86
CA THR A 31 -2.27 5.86 10.59
C THR A 31 -1.30 6.13 9.45
N LYS A 32 -0.09 6.61 9.76
CA LYS A 32 0.89 6.93 8.73
C LYS A 32 1.61 5.67 8.25
N LEU A 33 1.65 5.50 6.94
CA LEU A 33 2.40 4.39 6.34
C LEU A 33 3.90 4.65 6.40
N PRO A 34 4.71 3.60 6.49
CA PRO A 34 6.15 3.76 6.31
C PRO A 34 6.48 4.36 4.95
N SER A 35 7.69 4.89 4.82
CA SER A 35 8.13 5.53 3.59
C SER A 35 8.23 4.53 2.44
N GLU A 36 8.23 5.05 1.22
CA GLU A 36 8.43 4.22 0.04
C GLU A 36 9.75 3.47 0.10
N ASN A 37 10.79 4.15 0.59
CA ASN A 37 12.10 3.51 0.74
C ASN A 37 12.03 2.32 1.69
N TRP A 38 11.37 2.52 2.82
CA TRP A 38 11.23 1.45 3.80
C TRP A 38 10.44 0.28 3.24
N LEU A 39 9.34 0.57 2.54
CA LEU A 39 8.51 -0.47 1.96
C LEU A 39 9.26 -1.23 0.87
N ALA A 40 10.02 -0.50 0.05
CA ALA A 40 10.80 -1.13 -1.02
C ALA A 40 11.83 -2.09 -0.44
N ALA A 41 12.51 -1.68 0.62
CA ALA A 41 13.50 -2.54 1.27
C ALA A 41 12.85 -3.74 1.93
N LYS A 42 11.74 -3.51 2.61
CA LYS A 42 11.08 -4.60 3.34
C LYS A 42 10.55 -5.68 2.42
N PHE A 43 9.99 -5.29 1.29
CA PHE A 43 9.38 -6.25 0.36
C PHE A 43 10.29 -6.61 -0.81
N ASP A 44 11.51 -6.07 -0.80
CA ASP A 44 12.52 -6.38 -1.82
C ASP A 44 12.02 -6.10 -3.23
N VAL A 45 11.51 -4.91 -3.43
CA VAL A 45 11.02 -4.42 -4.73
C VAL A 45 11.53 -3.01 -4.95
N SER A 46 11.38 -2.52 -6.16
CA SER A 46 11.78 -1.14 -6.48
C SER A 46 10.79 -0.14 -5.91
N ARG A 47 11.25 1.10 -5.73
CA ARG A 47 10.36 2.17 -5.30
C ARG A 47 9.26 2.44 -6.32
N SER A 48 9.59 2.28 -7.61
CA SER A 48 8.58 2.44 -8.66
C SER A 48 7.43 1.47 -8.48
N THR A 49 7.75 0.23 -8.12
CA THR A 49 6.72 -0.78 -7.89
C THR A 49 5.87 -0.41 -6.67
N ILE A 50 6.53 0.06 -5.60
CA ILE A 50 5.80 0.54 -4.41
C ILE A 50 4.86 1.68 -4.80
N ARG A 51 5.36 2.66 -5.57
CA ARG A 51 4.52 3.79 -5.97
C ARG A 51 3.32 3.35 -6.78
N ALA A 52 3.52 2.39 -7.69
CA ALA A 52 2.41 1.91 -8.52
C ALA A 52 1.32 1.28 -7.65
N VAL A 53 1.70 0.47 -6.68
CA VAL A 53 0.73 -0.17 -5.80
C VAL A 53 0.04 0.86 -4.90
N LEU A 54 0.81 1.81 -4.35
CA LEU A 54 0.22 2.85 -3.53
C LEU A 54 -0.75 3.71 -4.33
N ALA A 55 -0.43 3.98 -5.60
CA ALA A 55 -1.34 4.74 -6.46
C ALA A 55 -2.66 4.00 -6.66
N GLU A 56 -2.61 2.67 -6.81
CA GLU A 56 -3.82 1.87 -6.90
C GLU A 56 -4.65 1.98 -5.63
N LEU A 57 -4.00 1.85 -4.49
CA LEU A 57 -4.69 1.93 -3.21
C LEU A 57 -5.29 3.31 -2.98
N GLU A 58 -4.60 4.35 -3.43
CA GLU A 58 -5.13 5.70 -3.33
C GLU A 58 -6.37 5.87 -4.21
N THR A 59 -6.31 5.37 -5.43
CA THR A 59 -7.45 5.42 -6.34
C THR A 59 -8.65 4.71 -5.76
N GLU A 60 -8.42 3.63 -5.01
CA GLU A 60 -9.48 2.88 -4.36
C GLU A 60 -9.96 3.52 -3.06
N GLY A 61 -9.34 4.62 -2.66
CA GLY A 61 -9.73 5.32 -1.45
C GLY A 61 -9.21 4.69 -0.16
N LYS A 62 -8.27 3.75 -0.26
CA LYS A 62 -7.77 3.04 0.91
C LYS A 62 -6.64 3.78 1.60
N ILE A 63 -5.93 4.64 0.88
CA ILE A 63 -4.91 5.48 1.47
C ILE A 63 -5.08 6.90 0.99
N LEU A 64 -4.49 7.84 1.75
CA LEU A 64 -4.56 9.26 1.48
C LEU A 64 -3.14 9.80 1.44
N ARG A 65 -2.79 10.48 0.36
CA ARG A 65 -1.48 11.12 0.25
C ARG A 65 -1.61 12.57 0.66
N ARG A 66 -0.75 12.99 1.58
CA ARG A 66 -0.69 14.39 2.00
C ARG A 66 0.66 14.94 1.60
N GLN A 67 0.65 15.86 0.69
CA GLN A 67 1.89 16.43 0.15
C GLN A 67 2.73 17.03 1.26
N GLY A 68 4.01 16.65 1.29
CA GLY A 68 4.94 17.14 2.29
C GLY A 68 4.82 16.48 3.66
N SER A 69 3.82 15.65 3.86
CA SER A 69 3.59 15.01 5.16
C SER A 69 3.73 13.50 5.12
N GLY A 70 3.27 12.85 4.05
CA GLY A 70 3.37 11.41 3.90
C GLY A 70 2.10 10.79 3.40
N THR A 71 2.03 9.48 3.55
CA THR A 71 0.89 8.69 3.11
C THR A 71 0.20 8.11 4.35
N TYR A 72 -1.10 8.23 4.40
CA TYR A 72 -1.89 7.82 5.56
C TYR A 72 -2.95 6.81 5.16
N ILE A 73 -3.28 5.94 6.10
CA ILE A 73 -4.31 4.94 5.91
C ILE A 73 -5.69 5.59 6.06
N ASN A 74 -6.58 5.29 5.14
CA ASN A 74 -7.99 5.61 5.34
C ASN A 74 -8.58 4.49 6.18
N THR A 75 -8.57 4.69 7.50
CA THR A 75 -8.96 3.63 8.43
C THR A 75 -10.39 3.19 8.22
N ARG A 76 -11.25 4.09 7.79
CA ARG A 76 -12.65 3.75 7.53
C ARG A 76 -12.75 2.67 6.45
N ALA A 77 -11.97 2.81 5.39
CA ALA A 77 -12.01 1.84 4.29
C ALA A 77 -11.54 0.46 4.75
N PHE A 78 -10.55 0.42 5.64
CA PHE A 78 -10.03 -0.86 6.12
C PHE A 78 -10.90 -1.47 7.22
N LEU A 79 -11.39 -0.65 8.15
CA LEU A 79 -12.15 -1.16 9.28
C LEU A 79 -13.56 -1.57 8.89
N LEU A 80 -14.18 -0.84 7.97
CA LEU A 80 -15.56 -1.11 7.57
C LEU A 80 -15.65 -1.97 6.32
N GLY A 81 -14.51 -2.16 5.63
CA GLY A 81 -14.50 -2.93 4.41
C GLY A 81 -15.28 -2.29 3.28
N THR A 82 -15.58 -1.01 3.38
CA THR A 82 -16.30 -0.30 2.34
C THR A 82 -15.35 0.51 1.49
N THR A 83 -15.59 0.45 0.19
CA THR A 83 -14.98 1.38 -0.75
C THR A 83 -16.01 2.44 -1.07
N LEU A 84 -15.60 3.64 -0.95
CA LEU A 84 -16.49 4.75 -1.26
C LEU A 84 -16.36 5.16 -2.70
#